data_e105338937dd45996af7640947700150
#
_entry.id   e105338937dd45996af7640947700150
#
_cell.length_a   1.000
_cell.length_b   1.000
_cell.length_c   1.000
_cell.angle_alpha   90.00
_cell.angle_beta   90.00
_cell.angle_gamma   90.00
#
_symmetry.space_group_name_H-M   'P 1'
#
loop_
_entity.id
_entity.type
_entity.pdbx_description
1 polymer ?
#
loop_
_entity_poly.entity_id
_entity_poly.type
_entity_poly.pdbx_seq_one_letter_code
_entity_poly.pdbx_strand_id
1 'polypeptide(L)'
;MREDEKLVTIEEFESGFDAELAKVTLENAGIESVVFGEDLVVNMPTIEPIYIELKVFEKDADQARQVLAEKTPLDGDENAE
;
A
#
# COMPACT_ATOMS: atom_id res chain seq x y z
N MET A 1 -2.24 17.83 17.85
CA MET A 1 -2.02 16.75 16.94
C MET A 1 -1.17 15.69 17.56
N ARG A 2 -1.56 14.46 17.47
CA ARG A 2 -0.83 13.41 18.09
C ARG A 2 0.16 12.82 17.14
N GLU A 3 1.26 12.34 17.67
CA GLU A 3 2.29 11.80 16.83
C GLU A 3 1.88 10.51 16.16
N ASP A 4 1.02 9.76 16.79
CA ASP A 4 0.62 8.49 16.22
C ASP A 4 -0.33 8.68 15.04
N GLU A 5 -0.69 9.93 14.73
CA GLU A 5 -1.53 10.20 13.58
C GLU A 5 -0.70 10.54 12.34
N LYS A 6 0.59 10.49 12.45
CA LYS A 6 1.43 10.78 11.30
C LYS A 6 1.38 9.63 10.30
N LEU A 7 1.20 9.97 9.03
CA LEU A 7 1.16 8.97 7.97
C LEU A 7 2.53 8.85 7.33
N VAL A 8 2.92 7.62 7.03
CA VAL A 8 4.19 7.35 6.36
C VAL A 8 3.92 6.41 5.19
N THR A 9 4.70 6.54 4.13
CA THR A 9 4.57 5.68 2.96
C THR A 9 5.32 4.39 3.21
N ILE A 10 4.64 3.27 3.05
CA ILE A 10 5.28 1.98 3.25
C ILE A 10 5.47 1.22 1.95
N GLU A 11 4.79 1.63 0.88
CA GLU A 11 4.91 0.91 -0.37
C GLU A 11 4.48 1.83 -1.50
N GLU A 12 5.02 1.62 -2.69
CA GLU A 12 4.63 2.36 -3.86
C GLU A 12 4.25 1.39 -4.96
N PHE A 13 3.22 1.72 -5.72
CA PHE A 13 2.71 0.85 -6.76
C PHE A 13 2.56 1.62 -8.07
N GLU A 14 2.66 0.93 -9.18
CA GLU A 14 2.42 1.55 -10.46
C GLU A 14 0.99 1.33 -10.91
N SER A 15 0.27 0.47 -10.25
CA SER A 15 -1.07 0.10 -10.63
C SER A 15 -2.03 0.39 -9.50
N GLY A 16 -3.15 1.03 -9.82
CA GLY A 16 -4.18 1.28 -8.81
C GLY A 16 -4.76 -0.01 -8.25
N PHE A 17 -4.86 -1.02 -9.09
CA PHE A 17 -5.39 -2.30 -8.63
C PHE A 17 -4.51 -2.89 -7.54
N ASP A 18 -3.20 -2.86 -7.76
CA ASP A 18 -2.29 -3.41 -6.77
C ASP A 18 -2.34 -2.63 -5.47
N ALA A 19 -2.45 -1.30 -5.58
CA ALA A 19 -2.52 -0.46 -4.39
C ALA A 19 -3.81 -0.76 -3.60
N GLU A 20 -4.91 -0.93 -4.31
CA GLU A 20 -6.18 -1.22 -3.63
C GLU A 20 -6.17 -2.60 -2.99
N LEU A 21 -5.54 -3.55 -3.65
CA LEU A 21 -5.45 -4.89 -3.10
C LEU A 21 -4.65 -4.86 -1.79
N ALA A 22 -3.55 -4.11 -1.78
CA ALA A 22 -2.75 -3.99 -0.57
C ALA A 22 -3.56 -3.31 0.54
N LYS A 23 -4.35 -2.29 0.16
CA LYS A 23 -5.16 -1.60 1.14
C LYS A 23 -6.17 -2.55 1.78
N VAL A 24 -6.84 -3.35 0.97
CA VAL A 24 -7.80 -4.31 1.49
C VAL A 24 -7.12 -5.34 2.39
N THR A 25 -5.93 -5.77 1.99
CA THR A 25 -5.18 -6.73 2.81
C THR A 25 -4.90 -6.17 4.19
N LEU A 26 -4.52 -4.89 4.24
CA LEU A 26 -4.25 -4.26 5.53
C LEU A 26 -5.55 -4.07 6.33
N GLU A 27 -6.62 -3.72 5.66
CA GLU A 27 -7.89 -3.54 6.35
C GLU A 27 -8.34 -4.85 6.99
N ASN A 28 -8.13 -5.95 6.31
CA ASN A 28 -8.51 -7.25 6.85
C ASN A 28 -7.66 -7.61 8.05
N ALA A 29 -6.50 -7.01 8.18
CA ALA A 29 -5.64 -7.23 9.34
C ALA A 29 -5.86 -6.18 10.43
N GLY A 30 -6.85 -5.31 10.23
CA GLY A 30 -7.15 -4.30 11.25
C GLY A 30 -6.28 -3.07 11.18
N ILE A 31 -5.61 -2.83 10.06
CA ILE A 31 -4.69 -1.71 9.92
C ILE A 31 -5.31 -0.71 8.94
N GLU A 32 -5.45 0.54 9.37
CA GLU A 32 -5.95 1.56 8.50
C GLU A 32 -4.90 2.00 7.52
N SER A 33 -5.27 2.24 6.27
CA SER A 33 -4.31 2.70 5.28
C SER A 33 -4.99 3.68 4.35
N VAL A 34 -4.18 4.45 3.63
CA VAL A 34 -4.65 5.47 2.70
C VAL A 34 -3.84 5.34 1.42
N VAL A 35 -4.50 5.48 0.29
CA VAL A 35 -3.84 5.40 -1.01
C VAL A 35 -3.79 6.81 -1.59
N PHE A 36 -2.59 7.27 -1.94
CA PHE A 36 -2.41 8.59 -2.51
C PHE A 36 -1.86 8.48 -3.92
N GLY A 37 -2.32 9.36 -4.78
CA GLY A 37 -1.74 9.44 -6.13
C GLY A 37 -2.52 8.72 -7.21
N GLU A 38 -3.57 8.02 -6.83
CA GLU A 38 -4.33 7.27 -7.80
C GLU A 38 -4.93 8.18 -8.86
N ASP A 39 -5.39 9.35 -8.47
CA ASP A 39 -5.97 10.27 -9.42
C ASP A 39 -4.96 10.76 -10.42
N LEU A 40 -3.73 10.94 -10.02
CA LEU A 40 -2.71 11.42 -10.92
C LEU A 40 -2.43 10.43 -12.02
N VAL A 41 -2.46 9.15 -11.69
CA VAL A 41 -2.22 8.13 -12.68
C VAL A 41 -3.32 8.15 -13.75
N VAL A 42 -4.54 8.38 -13.33
CA VAL A 42 -5.66 8.35 -14.25
C VAL A 42 -5.79 9.65 -15.03
N ASN A 43 -5.59 10.78 -14.37
CA ASN A 43 -5.93 12.07 -14.95
C ASN A 43 -4.78 12.85 -15.52
N MET A 44 -3.57 12.44 -15.30
CA MET A 44 -2.40 13.19 -15.76
C MET A 44 -1.42 12.26 -16.46
N PRO A 45 -1.69 11.91 -17.67
CA PRO A 45 -0.79 11.03 -18.41
C PRO A 45 0.57 11.69 -18.55
N THR A 46 1.59 10.91 -18.43
CA THR A 46 2.94 11.42 -18.48
C THR A 46 3.84 10.34 -19.01
N ILE A 47 4.98 10.74 -19.55
CA ILE A 47 5.93 9.77 -20.03
C ILE A 47 6.70 9.16 -18.89
N GLU A 48 6.63 9.73 -17.71
CA GLU A 48 7.31 9.16 -16.56
C GLU A 48 6.32 8.48 -15.69
N PRO A 49 6.66 7.36 -15.08
CA PRO A 49 5.71 6.67 -14.22
C PRO A 49 5.31 7.52 -13.02
N ILE A 50 4.06 7.43 -12.67
CA ILE A 50 3.57 8.08 -11.46
C ILE A 50 3.24 6.95 -10.51
N TYR A 51 3.85 7.00 -9.33
CA TYR A 51 3.65 5.95 -8.37
C TYR A 51 2.52 6.28 -7.42
N ILE A 52 1.76 5.28 -7.06
CA ILE A 52 0.68 5.40 -6.11
C ILE A 52 1.24 4.97 -4.77
N GLU A 53 1.09 5.83 -3.77
CA GLU A 53 1.69 5.59 -2.47
C GLU A 53 0.68 5.01 -1.51
N LEU A 54 1.07 3.97 -0.79
CA LEU A 54 0.25 3.39 0.25
C LEU A 54 0.80 3.84 1.58
N LYS A 55 0.00 4.54 2.35
CA LYS A 55 0.43 5.12 3.61
C LYS A 55 -0.36 4.55 4.76
N VAL A 56 0.30 4.40 5.89
CA VAL A 56 -0.34 3.97 7.13
C VAL A 56 0.15 4.89 8.22
N PHE A 57 -0.48 4.82 9.38
CA PHE A 57 0.01 5.57 10.53
C PHE A 57 1.37 5.02 10.93
N GLU A 58 2.24 5.90 11.35
CA GLU A 58 3.60 5.52 11.68
C GLU A 58 3.64 4.40 12.70
N LYS A 59 2.73 4.42 13.67
CA LYS A 59 2.73 3.40 14.69
C LYS A 59 2.45 2.01 14.14
N ASP A 60 1.82 1.94 12.97
CA ASP A 60 1.47 0.65 12.38
C ASP A 60 2.41 0.24 11.25
N ALA A 61 3.41 1.06 10.95
CA ALA A 61 4.21 0.85 9.74
C ALA A 61 4.90 -0.51 9.70
N ASP A 62 5.52 -0.90 10.81
CA ASP A 62 6.24 -2.17 10.82
C ASP A 62 5.30 -3.34 10.68
N GLN A 63 4.16 -3.28 11.36
CA GLN A 63 3.19 -4.35 11.27
C GLN A 63 2.60 -4.42 9.87
N ALA A 64 2.34 -3.26 9.27
CA ALA A 64 1.78 -3.20 7.93
C ALA A 64 2.72 -3.86 6.92
N ARG A 65 4.02 -3.55 7.02
CA ARG A 65 4.97 -4.16 6.11
C ARG A 65 5.01 -5.65 6.28
N GLN A 66 4.90 -6.12 7.50
CA GLN A 66 4.93 -7.54 7.77
C GLN A 66 3.69 -8.22 7.21
N VAL A 67 2.53 -7.60 7.36
CA VAL A 67 1.29 -8.17 6.86
C VAL A 67 1.36 -8.28 5.34
N LEU A 68 1.84 -7.25 4.66
CA LEU A 68 1.91 -7.29 3.22
C LEU A 68 2.89 -8.36 2.75
N ALA A 69 4.00 -8.49 3.45
CA ALA A 69 4.98 -9.50 3.07
C ALA A 69 4.42 -10.91 3.22
N GLU A 70 3.62 -11.12 4.22
CA GLU A 70 3.10 -12.46 4.48
C GLU A 70 1.90 -12.80 3.62
N LYS A 71 1.17 -11.78 3.17
CA LYS A 71 -0.07 -12.06 2.48
C LYS A 71 -0.07 -11.71 1.02
N THR A 72 1.08 -11.41 0.49
CA THR A 72 1.17 -11.05 -0.91
C THR A 72 0.83 -12.26 -1.76
N PRO A 73 -0.14 -12.15 -2.62
CA PRO A 73 -0.55 -13.31 -3.40
C PRO A 73 0.56 -13.86 -4.28
N LEU A 74 1.41 -12.99 -4.75
CA LEU A 74 2.46 -13.47 -5.59
C LEU A 74 3.38 -14.36 -4.88
N ASP A 75 3.56 -14.14 -3.61
CA ASP A 75 4.44 -14.98 -2.89
C ASP A 75 3.87 -16.31 -2.76
N GLY A 76 2.62 -16.42 -2.69
CA GLY A 76 2.03 -17.66 -2.50
C GLY A 76 2.27 -18.57 -3.58
N ASP A 77 2.56 -18.03 -4.66
CA ASP A 77 2.71 -18.84 -5.66
C ASP A 77 3.81 -19.64 -5.64
N GLU A 78 4.75 -19.12 -5.30
CA GLU A 78 5.83 -19.76 -5.40
C GLU A 78 5.93 -20.82 -4.68
N ASN A 79 5.40 -20.84 -3.93
CA ASN A 79 5.56 -21.81 -3.18
C ASN A 79 4.97 -22.85 -3.52
N ALA A 80 4.43 -22.49 -4.08
CA ALA A 80 3.82 -23.50 -4.40
C ALA A 80 4.60 -24.47 -4.94
N GLU A 81 4.99 -24.58 -4.92
CA GLU A 81 5.56 -25.37 -5.23
C GLU A 81 5.69 -25.97 -5.08
#